data_9884f010213271ada11d9855c1293767
#
_entry.id   9884f010213271ada11d9855c1293767
#
_cell.length_a   1.000
_cell.length_b   1.000
_cell.length_c   1.000
_cell.angle_alpha   90.00
_cell.angle_beta   90.00
_cell.angle_gamma   90.00
#
_symmetry.space_group_name_H-M   'P 1'
#
loop_
_entity.id
_entity.type
_entity.pdbx_description
1 polymer ?
#
loop_
_entity_poly.entity_id
_entity_poly.type
_entity_poly.pdbx_seq_one_letter_code
_entity_poly.pdbx_strand_id
1 'polypeptide(L)'
;MPKPQPVAHGPRYWRLYRTASDNHLVRDYLLRLPVEDYANIRAAMKEVQDRGLRSAKQIKGDIRQIEADGEHGVTYRLLFAVDGHANQMLLGLVPFNKKTQQTPDRYIELAEDRLRDWRARRETFEEGK
;
A
#
# COMPACT_ATOMS: atom_id res chain seq x y z
N MET A 1 13.08 11.33 16.04
CA MET A 1 11.64 11.64 16.19
C MET A 1 10.85 11.03 15.03
N PRO A 2 9.78 10.33 15.32
CA PRO A 2 8.94 9.84 14.23
C PRO A 2 8.34 11.01 13.44
N LYS A 3 8.21 10.79 12.14
CA LYS A 3 7.59 11.76 11.25
C LYS A 3 6.10 11.88 11.60
N PRO A 4 5.53 13.10 11.67
CA PRO A 4 4.09 13.23 11.94
C PRO A 4 3.26 12.47 10.90
N GLN A 5 2.13 11.92 11.34
CA GLN A 5 1.23 11.24 10.42
C GLN A 5 0.55 12.27 9.51
N PRO A 6 0.48 12.00 8.19
CA PRO A 6 -0.23 12.89 7.28
C PRO A 6 -1.72 12.93 7.60
N VAL A 7 -2.28 14.12 7.63
CA VAL A 7 -3.69 14.34 7.89
C VAL A 7 -4.45 14.40 6.57
N ALA A 8 -5.52 13.64 6.46
CA ALA A 8 -6.39 13.69 5.29
C ALA A 8 -7.42 14.81 5.43
N HIS A 9 -7.65 15.53 4.34
CA HIS A 9 -8.68 16.55 4.26
C HIS A 9 -9.86 16.04 3.44
N GLY A 10 -10.49 14.96 3.92
CA GLY A 10 -11.58 14.28 3.27
C GLY A 10 -11.45 12.77 3.38
N PRO A 11 -12.42 12.01 2.86
CA PRO A 11 -12.37 10.55 2.91
C PRO A 11 -11.19 10.00 2.14
N ARG A 12 -10.54 8.97 2.71
CA ARG A 12 -9.44 8.27 2.04
C ARG A 12 -9.97 7.20 1.11
N TYR A 13 -9.19 6.93 0.06
CA TYR A 13 -9.49 5.87 -0.90
C TYR A 13 -8.23 5.14 -1.27
N TRP A 14 -8.36 3.87 -1.67
CA TRP A 14 -7.24 3.06 -2.11
C TRP A 14 -7.04 3.18 -3.62
N ARG A 15 -5.77 3.25 -4.01
CA ARG A 15 -5.31 3.00 -5.37
C ARG A 15 -4.23 1.93 -5.30
N LEU A 16 -4.16 1.10 -6.32
CA LEU A 16 -3.13 0.07 -6.40
C LEU A 16 -2.12 0.48 -7.47
N TYR A 17 -0.84 0.40 -7.13
CA TYR A 17 0.23 0.78 -8.03
C TYR A 17 0.12 0.04 -9.36
N ARG A 18 0.36 0.76 -10.44
CA ARG A 18 0.51 0.21 -11.79
C ARG A 18 1.72 0.85 -12.44
N THR A 19 2.37 0.11 -13.36
CA THR A 19 3.54 0.61 -14.06
C THR A 19 3.14 1.65 -15.11
N ALA A 20 4.13 2.36 -15.65
CA ALA A 20 3.90 3.31 -16.74
C ALA A 20 3.31 2.64 -17.97
N SER A 21 3.60 1.35 -18.20
CA SER A 21 3.03 0.57 -19.29
C SER A 21 1.70 -0.11 -18.95
N ASP A 22 1.07 0.33 -17.86
CA ASP A 22 -0.26 -0.11 -17.42
C ASP A 22 -0.32 -1.57 -16.97
N ASN A 23 0.77 -2.08 -16.38
CA ASN A 23 0.76 -3.39 -15.74
C ASN A 23 0.28 -3.24 -14.30
N HIS A 24 -0.81 -3.94 -13.97
CA HIS A 24 -1.46 -3.85 -12.66
C HIS A 24 -0.94 -4.94 -11.73
N LEU A 25 0.32 -4.80 -11.31
CA LEU A 25 1.02 -5.84 -10.55
C LEU A 25 0.38 -6.13 -9.20
N VAL A 26 -0.04 -5.09 -8.47
CA VAL A 26 -0.65 -5.26 -7.15
C VAL A 26 -2.05 -5.86 -7.27
N ARG A 27 -2.87 -5.31 -8.16
CA ARG A 27 -4.22 -5.82 -8.41
C ARG A 27 -4.17 -7.31 -8.80
N ASP A 28 -3.28 -7.65 -9.73
CA ASP A 28 -3.20 -9.02 -10.24
C ASP A 28 -2.76 -10.00 -9.15
N TYR A 29 -1.85 -9.59 -8.27
CA TYR A 29 -1.48 -10.41 -7.11
C TYR A 29 -2.70 -10.69 -6.24
N LEU A 30 -3.45 -9.65 -5.87
CA LEU A 30 -4.60 -9.80 -4.98
C LEU A 30 -5.71 -10.64 -5.61
N LEU A 31 -5.94 -10.50 -6.91
CA LEU A 31 -7.00 -11.25 -7.60
C LEU A 31 -6.67 -12.75 -7.76
N ARG A 32 -5.40 -13.15 -7.60
CA ARG A 32 -5.01 -14.56 -7.64
C ARG A 32 -5.19 -15.27 -6.29
N LEU A 33 -5.45 -14.52 -5.23
CA LEU A 33 -5.60 -15.11 -3.91
C LEU A 33 -6.92 -15.88 -3.78
N PRO A 34 -6.98 -16.88 -2.87
CA PRO A 34 -8.28 -17.46 -2.53
C PRO A 34 -9.27 -16.39 -2.09
N VAL A 35 -10.55 -16.59 -2.39
CA VAL A 35 -11.60 -15.60 -2.14
C VAL A 35 -11.60 -15.11 -0.69
N GLU A 36 -11.46 -16.05 0.26
CA GLU A 36 -11.46 -15.71 1.69
C GLU A 36 -10.25 -14.84 2.05
N ASP A 37 -9.08 -15.16 1.51
CA ASP A 37 -7.85 -14.43 1.77
C ASP A 37 -7.95 -13.00 1.21
N TYR A 38 -8.47 -12.88 -0.01
CA TYR A 38 -8.72 -11.59 -0.63
C TYR A 38 -9.68 -10.74 0.21
N ALA A 39 -10.75 -11.36 0.71
CA ALA A 39 -11.72 -10.66 1.55
C ALA A 39 -11.07 -10.14 2.85
N ASN A 40 -10.17 -10.92 3.44
CA ASN A 40 -9.47 -10.52 4.67
C ASN A 40 -8.55 -9.32 4.42
N ILE A 41 -7.84 -9.31 3.30
CA ILE A 41 -7.00 -8.17 2.94
C ILE A 41 -7.86 -6.93 2.68
N ARG A 42 -8.98 -7.08 1.98
CA ARG A 42 -9.90 -5.98 1.73
C ARG A 42 -10.45 -5.40 3.04
N ALA A 43 -10.73 -6.26 4.02
CA ALA A 43 -11.18 -5.80 5.33
C ALA A 43 -10.08 -4.99 6.05
N ALA A 44 -8.83 -5.43 5.99
CA ALA A 44 -7.71 -4.69 6.57
C ALA A 44 -7.52 -3.33 5.87
N MET A 45 -7.67 -3.29 4.55
CA MET A 45 -7.60 -2.05 3.77
C MET A 45 -8.72 -1.09 4.18
N LYS A 46 -9.93 -1.60 4.34
CA LYS A 46 -11.07 -0.79 4.76
C LYS A 46 -10.87 -0.23 6.16
N GLU A 47 -10.27 -0.99 7.06
CA GLU A 47 -9.99 -0.53 8.41
C GLU A 47 -9.10 0.72 8.41
N VAL A 48 -8.08 0.77 7.55
CA VAL A 48 -7.24 1.96 7.43
C VAL A 48 -8.04 3.15 6.89
N GLN A 49 -8.93 2.92 5.93
CA GLN A 49 -9.81 3.99 5.43
C GLN A 49 -10.69 4.58 6.53
N ASP A 50 -11.28 3.70 7.35
CA ASP A 50 -12.28 4.10 8.34
C ASP A 50 -11.65 4.60 9.65
N ARG A 51 -10.56 3.98 10.08
CA ARG A 51 -9.93 4.26 11.38
C ARG A 51 -8.64 5.07 11.28
N GLY A 52 -8.10 5.23 10.08
CA GLY A 52 -6.90 6.01 9.84
C GLY A 52 -5.61 5.20 9.97
N LEU A 53 -4.48 5.90 9.88
CA LEU A 53 -3.15 5.28 9.77
C LEU A 53 -2.71 4.56 11.04
N ARG A 54 -3.37 4.78 12.16
CA ARG A 54 -3.07 4.04 13.40
C ARG A 54 -3.35 2.54 13.26
N SER A 55 -4.15 2.14 12.28
CA SER A 55 -4.42 0.73 11.98
C SER A 55 -3.32 0.08 11.14
N ALA A 56 -2.24 0.82 10.86
CA ALA A 56 -1.11 0.33 10.08
C ALA A 56 0.19 0.58 10.83
N LYS A 57 1.21 -0.21 10.48
CA LYS A 57 2.54 -0.09 11.08
C LYS A 57 3.43 0.75 10.15
N GLN A 58 4.13 1.74 10.71
CA GLN A 58 5.15 2.46 9.95
C GLN A 58 6.41 1.59 9.85
N ILE A 59 6.92 1.44 8.62
CA ILE A 59 8.06 0.56 8.35
C ILE A 59 9.33 1.39 8.14
N LYS A 60 9.32 2.29 7.17
CA LYS A 60 10.48 3.12 6.85
C LYS A 60 10.02 4.32 6.03
N GLY A 61 10.38 5.52 6.47
CA GLY A 61 10.00 6.74 5.75
C GLY A 61 8.51 6.83 5.55
N ASP A 62 8.06 6.92 4.30
CA ASP A 62 6.65 7.01 3.96
C ASP A 62 5.98 5.64 3.81
N ILE A 63 6.75 4.54 3.92
CA ILE A 63 6.23 3.19 3.71
C ILE A 63 5.59 2.68 5.00
N ARG A 64 4.34 2.23 4.87
CA ARG A 64 3.54 1.64 5.95
C ARG A 64 3.08 0.26 5.54
N GLN A 65 2.58 -0.51 6.50
CA GLN A 65 2.22 -1.91 6.29
C GLN A 65 0.93 -2.26 7.01
N ILE A 66 0.09 -3.02 6.32
CA ILE A 66 -1.03 -3.74 6.95
C ILE A 66 -0.81 -5.23 6.81
N GLU A 67 -1.43 -6.01 7.71
CA GLU A 67 -1.40 -7.47 7.67
C GLU A 67 -2.82 -8.01 7.63
N ALA A 68 -2.97 -9.17 7.00
CA ALA A 68 -4.22 -9.91 7.00
C ALA A 68 -3.93 -11.40 7.02
N ASP A 69 -4.68 -12.15 7.81
CA ASP A 69 -4.53 -13.60 7.89
C ASP A 69 -5.28 -14.26 6.74
N GLY A 70 -4.68 -15.31 6.20
CA GLY A 70 -5.29 -16.16 5.20
C GLY A 70 -5.49 -17.56 5.72
N GLU A 71 -5.92 -18.47 4.85
CA GLU A 71 -6.12 -19.87 5.17
C GLU A 71 -4.78 -20.56 5.41
N HIS A 72 -4.82 -21.67 6.14
CA HIS A 72 -3.67 -22.55 6.38
C HIS A 72 -2.48 -21.85 7.05
N GLY A 73 -2.75 -20.89 7.92
CA GLY A 73 -1.71 -20.18 8.66
C GLY A 73 -0.91 -19.18 7.85
N VAL A 74 -1.35 -18.86 6.64
CA VAL A 74 -0.69 -17.85 5.81
C VAL A 74 -1.03 -16.47 6.34
N THR A 75 -0.05 -15.58 6.37
CA THR A 75 -0.26 -14.16 6.66
C THR A 75 0.22 -13.35 5.48
N TYR A 76 -0.60 -12.42 5.05
CA TYR A 76 -0.25 -11.50 3.97
C TYR A 76 0.09 -10.13 4.52
N ARG A 77 1.00 -9.45 3.85
CA ARG A 77 1.33 -8.06 4.13
C ARG A 77 1.15 -7.23 2.87
N LEU A 78 0.72 -5.99 3.05
CA LEU A 78 0.64 -5.01 1.96
C LEU A 78 1.38 -3.76 2.41
N LEU A 79 2.43 -3.41 1.68
CA LEU A 79 3.15 -2.15 1.87
C LEU A 79 2.45 -1.06 1.07
N PHE A 80 2.27 0.10 1.69
CA PHE A 80 1.56 1.22 1.06
C PHE A 80 2.12 2.55 1.55
N ALA A 81 1.73 3.63 0.89
CA ALA A 81 2.06 4.99 1.30
C ALA A 81 0.86 5.90 1.11
N VAL A 82 0.83 6.99 1.85
CA VAL A 82 -0.17 8.04 1.65
C VAL A 82 0.32 8.97 0.55
N ASP A 83 -0.55 9.32 -0.37
CA ASP A 83 -0.21 10.19 -1.50
C ASP A 83 -1.47 10.93 -1.97
N GLY A 84 -1.34 11.66 -3.08
CA GLY A 84 -2.45 12.33 -3.71
C GLY A 84 -2.86 13.63 -3.05
N HIS A 85 -3.85 14.26 -3.66
CA HIS A 85 -4.40 15.52 -3.18
C HIS A 85 -4.96 15.38 -1.77
N ALA A 86 -4.62 16.33 -0.91
CA ALA A 86 -5.10 16.38 0.48
C ALA A 86 -4.82 15.10 1.29
N ASN A 87 -3.80 14.33 0.92
CA ASN A 87 -3.41 13.07 1.59
C ASN A 87 -4.54 12.04 1.63
N GLN A 88 -5.41 12.05 0.62
CA GLN A 88 -6.56 11.17 0.59
C GLN A 88 -6.28 9.80 -0.01
N MET A 89 -5.21 9.67 -0.81
CA MET A 89 -4.91 8.40 -1.48
C MET A 89 -4.09 7.48 -0.57
N LEU A 90 -4.52 6.23 -0.45
CA LEU A 90 -3.73 5.14 0.11
C LEU A 90 -3.24 4.32 -1.08
N LEU A 91 -1.94 4.40 -1.36
CA LEU A 91 -1.35 3.76 -2.54
C LEU A 91 -0.75 2.41 -2.17
N GLY A 92 -1.41 1.33 -2.56
CA GLY A 92 -0.89 -0.03 -2.37
C GLY A 92 0.28 -0.29 -3.30
N LEU A 93 1.42 -0.69 -2.73
CA LEU A 93 2.69 -0.76 -3.47
C LEU A 93 3.21 -2.19 -3.65
N VAL A 94 3.26 -2.99 -2.57
CA VAL A 94 3.83 -4.34 -2.63
C VAL A 94 3.06 -5.27 -1.71
N PRO A 95 2.29 -6.23 -2.27
CA PRO A 95 1.70 -7.31 -1.49
C PRO A 95 2.63 -8.51 -1.47
N PHE A 96 2.69 -9.24 -0.36
CA PHE A 96 3.49 -10.45 -0.26
C PHE A 96 3.04 -11.33 0.88
N ASN A 97 3.43 -12.63 0.83
CA ASN A 97 3.24 -13.56 1.92
C ASN A 97 4.32 -13.34 2.98
N LYS A 98 3.90 -13.22 4.23
CA LYS A 98 4.83 -13.11 5.34
C LYS A 98 5.53 -14.45 5.57
N LYS A 99 6.86 -14.46 5.52
CA LYS A 99 7.69 -15.63 5.82
C LYS A 99 8.46 -15.47 7.13
N THR A 100 8.65 -14.23 7.58
CA THR A 100 9.40 -13.90 8.79
C THR A 100 8.68 -12.82 9.56
N GLN A 101 9.10 -12.56 10.79
CA GLN A 101 8.51 -11.47 11.59
C GLN A 101 8.89 -10.11 11.02
N GLN A 102 10.13 -9.97 10.58
CA GLN A 102 10.61 -8.70 10.01
C GLN A 102 10.25 -8.62 8.53
N THR A 103 9.88 -7.44 8.08
CA THR A 103 9.63 -7.18 6.66
C THR A 103 10.97 -7.21 5.91
N PRO A 104 11.13 -8.10 4.91
CA PRO A 104 12.38 -8.16 4.17
C PRO A 104 12.70 -6.85 3.44
N ASP A 105 13.98 -6.47 3.47
CA ASP A 105 14.44 -5.23 2.86
C ASP A 105 14.11 -5.14 1.37
N ARG A 106 14.14 -6.27 0.65
CA ARG A 106 13.83 -6.28 -0.79
C ARG A 106 12.43 -5.76 -1.09
N TYR A 107 11.45 -6.03 -0.21
CA TYR A 107 10.09 -5.54 -0.40
C TYR A 107 9.98 -4.06 -0.05
N ILE A 108 10.71 -3.62 0.96
CA ILE A 108 10.76 -2.20 1.33
C ILE A 108 11.37 -1.39 0.19
N GLU A 109 12.49 -1.85 -0.36
CA GLU A 109 13.14 -1.20 -1.49
C GLU A 109 12.25 -1.15 -2.72
N LEU A 110 11.55 -2.25 -3.01
CA LEU A 110 10.59 -2.29 -4.12
C LEU A 110 9.47 -1.28 -3.91
N ALA A 111 8.95 -1.18 -2.68
CA ALA A 111 7.90 -0.22 -2.36
C ALA A 111 8.40 1.21 -2.54
N GLU A 112 9.61 1.50 -2.09
CA GLU A 112 10.22 2.82 -2.26
C GLU A 112 10.41 3.16 -3.74
N ASP A 113 10.88 2.21 -4.55
CA ASP A 113 11.07 2.41 -5.98
C ASP A 113 9.74 2.67 -6.68
N ARG A 114 8.71 1.90 -6.35
CA ARG A 114 7.37 2.08 -6.94
C ARG A 114 6.76 3.41 -6.55
N LEU A 115 6.93 3.82 -5.30
CA LEU A 115 6.45 5.12 -4.83
C LEU A 115 7.14 6.26 -5.58
N ARG A 116 8.45 6.16 -5.75
CA ARG A 116 9.23 7.15 -6.49
C ARG A 116 8.75 7.25 -7.95
N ASP A 117 8.57 6.10 -8.58
CA ASP A 117 8.06 6.04 -9.97
C ASP A 117 6.68 6.66 -10.09
N TRP A 118 5.78 6.33 -9.16
CA TRP A 118 4.42 6.88 -9.16
C TRP A 118 4.43 8.40 -9.03
N ARG A 119 5.22 8.93 -8.09
CA ARG A 119 5.33 10.37 -7.85
C ARG A 119 5.97 11.10 -9.02
N ALA A 120 6.98 10.51 -9.63
CA ALA A 120 7.65 11.11 -10.79
C ALA A 120 6.70 11.23 -11.99
N ARG A 121 5.91 10.20 -12.24
CA ARG A 121 4.93 10.23 -13.34
C ARG A 121 3.83 11.26 -13.10
N ARG A 122 3.40 11.40 -11.85
CA ARG A 122 2.41 12.42 -11.49
C ARG A 122 2.93 13.81 -11.74
N GLU A 123 4.16 14.08 -11.32
CA GLU A 123 4.80 15.40 -11.53
C GLU A 123 4.93 15.72 -13.01
N THR A 124 5.40 14.76 -13.81
CA THR A 124 5.52 14.92 -15.25
C THR A 124 4.16 15.22 -15.89
N PHE A 125 3.12 14.51 -15.46
CA PHE A 125 1.77 14.72 -15.97
C PHE A 125 1.26 16.13 -15.63
N GLU A 126 1.49 16.60 -14.41
CA GLU A 126 1.07 17.94 -13.97
C GLU A 126 1.82 19.03 -14.72
N GLU A 127 3.11 18.87 -14.96
CA GLU A 127 3.92 19.80 -15.74
C GLU A 127 3.47 19.87 -17.21
N GLY A 128 2.96 18.78 -17.73
CA GLY A 128 2.48 18.69 -19.10
C GLY A 128 1.16 19.40 -19.37
N LYS A 129 0.53 19.91 -18.34
CA LYS A 129 -0.67 20.69 -18.46
C LYS A 129 -0.30 22.15 -18.72
#